data_2949185b335a59516e30c6ee1c9e605a
#
_entry.id   2949185b335a59516e30c6ee1c9e605a
#
_cell.length_a   1.000
_cell.length_b   1.000
_cell.length_c   1.000
_cell.angle_alpha   90.00
_cell.angle_beta   90.00
_cell.angle_gamma   90.00
#
_symmetry.space_group_name_H-M   'P 1'
#
loop_
_entity.id
_entity.type
_entity.pdbx_description
1 polymer ?
#
loop_
_entity_poly.entity_id
_entity_poly.type
_entity_poly.pdbx_seq_one_letter_code
_entity_poly.pdbx_strand_id
1 'polypeptide(L)'
;FSDPVSLSVLLSTEGAWRRTTLRNFLYKFFEAIVPVGDSDMSISYFLAFVLIGAGFALLYGAVRESKQALRLRRTAWVVFAATALYIAGTGLTYVFKFYEDEAVRMASYERYLSIAVLAAGFVLFACAACLRRPRMQGSMSRRASVLALAALLAVSPVESALNAVTRLDAQAAMQKQAVYLDAEARVRALCETGQERIYVLAPGSGGFEYQVMRYRLRPLMVLDAPWNPVDDPAAVDRFTACLSPEELMEGLLESDLVLVFGSTEAFSQTYGALFAQLPREGEVQIYRVDRENRLLAAVW
;
A
#
# COMPACT_ATOMS: atom_id res chain seq x y z
N PHE A 1 0.93 -20.62 -10.27
CA PHE A 1 1.23 -20.50 -8.82
C PHE A 1 2.05 -21.69 -8.28
N SER A 2 3.07 -22.17 -8.94
CA SER A 2 3.81 -23.35 -8.47
C SER A 2 5.28 -23.37 -8.87
N ASP A 3 5.93 -22.23 -8.96
CA ASP A 3 7.38 -22.25 -9.04
C ASP A 3 7.93 -22.63 -7.66
N PRO A 4 8.69 -23.72 -7.57
CA PRO A 4 9.27 -24.11 -6.30
C PRO A 4 10.20 -23.00 -5.80
N VAL A 5 10.06 -22.64 -4.53
CA VAL A 5 10.96 -21.69 -3.85
C VAL A 5 12.35 -22.31 -3.85
N SER A 6 13.15 -22.02 -4.85
CA SER A 6 14.49 -22.55 -5.03
C SER A 6 15.53 -21.43 -4.98
N LEU A 7 16.52 -21.58 -4.12
CA LEU A 7 17.65 -20.65 -4.04
C LEU A 7 18.43 -20.57 -5.37
N SER A 8 18.35 -21.59 -6.22
CA SER A 8 18.97 -21.57 -7.55
C SER A 8 18.39 -20.49 -8.46
N VAL A 9 17.13 -20.10 -8.28
CA VAL A 9 16.49 -19.00 -9.03
C VAL A 9 17.13 -17.66 -8.73
N LEU A 10 17.62 -17.43 -7.52
CA LEU A 10 18.35 -16.22 -7.18
C LEU A 10 19.71 -16.09 -7.90
N LEU A 11 20.28 -17.21 -8.33
CA LEU A 11 21.58 -17.27 -9.01
C LEU A 11 21.44 -17.22 -10.54
N SER A 12 20.23 -17.44 -11.07
CA SER A 12 19.97 -17.41 -12.50
C SER A 12 19.91 -15.97 -13.04
N THR A 13 20.10 -15.81 -14.35
CA THR A 13 19.91 -14.54 -15.06
C THR A 13 18.47 -14.07 -15.01
N GLU A 14 17.51 -14.98 -15.05
CA GLU A 14 16.07 -14.71 -14.92
C GLU A 14 15.69 -14.21 -13.52
N GLY A 15 16.51 -14.48 -12.50
CA GLY A 15 16.34 -13.99 -11.13
C GLY A 15 17.00 -12.63 -10.83
N ALA A 16 17.43 -11.89 -11.84
CA ALA A 16 18.13 -10.61 -11.62
C ALA A 16 17.27 -9.62 -10.80
N TRP A 17 15.98 -9.51 -11.08
CA TRP A 17 15.07 -8.64 -10.35
C TRP A 17 14.91 -9.09 -8.87
N ARG A 18 14.93 -10.40 -8.59
CA ARG A 18 14.85 -10.93 -7.21
C ARG A 18 16.06 -10.53 -6.38
N ARG A 19 17.27 -10.51 -6.98
CA ARG A 19 18.48 -9.99 -6.31
C ARG A 19 18.37 -8.49 -6.06
N THR A 20 17.82 -7.74 -7.02
CA THR A 20 17.55 -6.30 -6.87
C THR A 20 16.55 -6.08 -5.74
N THR A 21 15.47 -6.86 -5.68
CA THR A 21 14.47 -6.82 -4.61
C THR A 21 15.10 -7.07 -3.24
N LEU A 22 15.92 -8.12 -3.10
CA LEU A 22 16.60 -8.42 -1.84
C LEU A 22 17.54 -7.29 -1.43
N ARG A 23 18.29 -6.75 -2.38
CA ARG A 23 19.17 -5.58 -2.14
C ARG A 23 18.35 -4.38 -1.69
N ASN A 24 17.26 -4.06 -2.38
CA ASN A 24 16.39 -2.95 -2.04
C ASN A 24 15.74 -3.13 -0.67
N PHE A 25 15.33 -4.37 -0.33
CA PHE A 25 14.78 -4.71 0.98
C PHE A 25 15.79 -4.43 2.10
N LEU A 26 17.01 -4.91 1.96
CA LEU A 26 18.07 -4.67 2.93
C LEU A 26 18.46 -3.20 3.00
N TYR A 27 18.60 -2.54 1.84
CA TYR A 27 18.90 -1.12 1.79
C TYR A 27 17.88 -0.29 2.55
N LYS A 28 16.59 -0.45 2.25
CA LYS A 28 15.51 0.26 2.95
C LYS A 28 15.44 -0.05 4.45
N PHE A 29 15.79 -1.26 4.85
CA PHE A 29 15.83 -1.63 6.26
C PHE A 29 16.89 -0.86 7.06
N PHE A 30 18.07 -0.66 6.45
CA PHE A 30 19.19 0.04 7.06
C PHE A 30 19.27 1.52 6.68
N GLU A 31 18.44 1.97 5.75
CA GLU A 31 18.46 3.33 5.21
C GLU A 31 18.41 4.36 6.33
N ALA A 32 19.32 5.33 6.20
CA ALA A 32 19.64 6.23 7.28
C ALA A 32 18.48 7.14 7.71
N ILE A 33 18.46 7.31 8.93
CA ILE A 33 18.04 8.32 9.91
C ILE A 33 16.95 9.33 9.50
N VAL A 34 16.73 9.67 8.25
CA VAL A 34 15.63 10.54 7.79
C VAL A 34 15.21 10.02 6.42
N PRO A 35 14.19 9.20 6.30
CA PRO A 35 13.60 8.94 5.01
C PRO A 35 13.04 10.25 4.48
N VAL A 36 13.66 10.74 3.43
CA VAL A 36 13.14 11.85 2.63
C VAL A 36 12.11 11.23 1.70
N GLY A 37 10.84 11.44 1.96
CA GLY A 37 9.75 10.94 1.14
C GLY A 37 8.60 10.34 1.96
N ASP A 38 7.73 9.60 1.32
CA ASP A 38 6.48 9.04 1.84
C ASP A 38 6.63 7.93 2.92
N SER A 39 7.65 7.99 3.76
CA SER A 39 7.86 7.02 4.82
C SER A 39 7.00 7.38 6.03
N ASP A 40 6.25 6.40 6.54
CA ASP A 40 5.46 6.53 7.76
C ASP A 40 6.31 6.70 9.02
N MET A 41 7.63 6.55 8.93
CA MET A 41 8.54 6.62 10.07
C MET A 41 9.67 7.64 9.85
N SER A 42 9.94 8.43 10.88
CA SER A 42 11.01 9.45 10.87
C SER A 42 12.43 8.88 11.04
N ILE A 43 12.57 7.57 11.27
CA ILE A 43 13.84 6.87 11.50
C ILE A 43 13.87 5.54 10.76
N SER A 44 15.07 5.00 10.48
CA SER A 44 15.18 3.69 9.85
C SER A 44 14.60 2.58 10.74
N TYR A 45 14.07 1.52 10.11
CA TYR A 45 13.54 0.36 10.84
C TYR A 45 14.61 -0.30 11.69
N PHE A 46 15.86 -0.38 11.21
CA PHE A 46 16.99 -0.88 11.98
C PHE A 46 17.18 -0.08 13.27
N LEU A 47 17.21 1.26 13.17
CA LEU A 47 17.36 2.13 14.34
C LEU A 47 16.19 1.97 15.31
N ALA A 48 14.96 1.83 14.82
CA ALA A 48 13.79 1.56 15.62
C ALA A 48 13.96 0.29 16.47
N PHE A 49 14.43 -0.80 15.87
CA PHE A 49 14.68 -2.05 16.59
C PHE A 49 15.85 -1.93 17.59
N VAL A 50 16.89 -1.17 17.24
CA VAL A 50 18.00 -0.87 18.18
C VAL A 50 17.47 -0.11 19.39
N LEU A 51 16.60 0.88 19.20
CA LEU A 51 15.99 1.64 20.31
C LEU A 51 15.08 0.77 21.18
N ILE A 52 14.29 -0.12 20.58
CA ILE A 52 13.47 -1.11 21.31
C ILE A 52 14.39 -2.03 22.15
N GLY A 53 15.50 -2.49 21.55
CA GLY A 53 16.50 -3.29 22.25
C GLY A 53 17.13 -2.56 23.44
N ALA A 54 17.51 -1.31 23.23
CA ALA A 54 18.00 -0.44 24.30
C ALA A 54 16.95 -0.27 25.42
N GLY A 55 15.67 -0.10 25.05
CA GLY A 55 14.56 -0.06 26.00
C GLY A 55 14.49 -1.32 26.86
N PHE A 56 14.54 -2.52 26.27
CA PHE A 56 14.59 -3.78 27.02
C PHE A 56 15.83 -3.88 27.93
N ALA A 57 17.00 -3.45 27.45
CA ALA A 57 18.23 -3.44 28.24
C ALA A 57 18.12 -2.50 29.46
N LEU A 58 17.53 -1.31 29.26
CA LEU A 58 17.29 -0.36 30.34
C LEU A 58 16.30 -0.91 31.39
N LEU A 59 15.20 -1.53 30.91
CA LEU A 59 14.24 -2.19 31.82
C LEU A 59 14.92 -3.33 32.60
N TYR A 60 15.75 -4.14 31.92
CA TYR A 60 16.50 -5.22 32.57
C TYR A 60 17.43 -4.68 33.67
N GLY A 61 18.15 -3.60 33.39
CA GLY A 61 19.00 -2.94 34.42
C GLY A 61 18.24 -2.33 35.59
N ALA A 62 16.96 -1.98 35.38
CA ALA A 62 16.10 -1.43 36.46
C ALA A 62 15.47 -2.51 37.36
N VAL A 63 15.47 -3.77 36.94
CA VAL A 63 14.85 -4.88 37.67
C VAL A 63 15.86 -5.49 38.63
N ARG A 64 15.54 -5.46 39.95
CA ARG A 64 16.39 -6.07 41.00
C ARG A 64 16.04 -7.54 41.32
N GLU A 65 14.80 -7.92 41.02
CA GLU A 65 14.35 -9.28 41.33
C GLU A 65 14.77 -10.24 40.22
N SER A 66 15.54 -11.29 40.57
CA SER A 66 16.11 -12.24 39.63
C SER A 66 15.05 -12.96 38.78
N LYS A 67 13.89 -13.28 39.36
CA LYS A 67 12.78 -13.93 38.64
C LYS A 67 12.15 -13.01 37.59
N GLN A 68 11.96 -11.72 37.92
CA GLN A 68 11.43 -10.74 36.97
C GLN A 68 12.46 -10.45 35.87
N ALA A 69 13.73 -10.31 36.19
CA ALA A 69 14.81 -10.14 35.23
C ALA A 69 14.89 -11.30 34.22
N LEU A 70 14.76 -12.53 34.69
CA LEU A 70 14.75 -13.70 33.84
C LEU A 70 13.54 -13.71 32.90
N ARG A 71 12.33 -13.37 33.38
CA ARG A 71 11.13 -13.25 32.55
C ARG A 71 11.31 -12.17 31.50
N LEU A 72 11.76 -10.99 31.88
CA LEU A 72 12.00 -9.89 30.94
C LEU A 72 13.01 -10.28 29.86
N ARG A 73 14.12 -10.93 30.22
CA ARG A 73 15.10 -11.43 29.26
C ARG A 73 14.50 -12.43 28.29
N ARG A 74 13.67 -13.37 28.79
CA ARG A 74 12.98 -14.34 27.91
C ARG A 74 12.00 -13.64 26.97
N THR A 75 11.21 -12.70 27.48
CA THR A 75 10.29 -11.90 26.66
C THR A 75 11.05 -11.14 25.58
N ALA A 76 12.14 -10.46 25.93
CA ALA A 76 12.97 -9.75 24.95
C ALA A 76 13.48 -10.70 23.85
N TRP A 77 14.01 -11.87 24.21
CA TRP A 77 14.47 -12.85 23.22
C TRP A 77 13.34 -13.36 22.31
N VAL A 78 12.16 -13.63 22.87
CA VAL A 78 10.99 -14.03 22.08
C VAL A 78 10.58 -12.93 21.10
N VAL A 79 10.52 -11.68 21.55
CA VAL A 79 10.18 -10.53 20.71
C VAL A 79 11.19 -10.39 19.57
N PHE A 80 12.49 -10.41 19.87
CA PHE A 80 13.52 -10.28 18.85
C PHE A 80 13.52 -11.45 17.86
N ALA A 81 13.36 -12.68 18.34
CA ALA A 81 13.28 -13.85 17.45
C ALA A 81 12.04 -13.80 16.57
N ALA A 82 10.86 -13.47 17.11
CA ALA A 82 9.64 -13.33 16.34
C ALA A 82 9.74 -12.20 15.31
N THR A 83 10.31 -11.06 15.71
CA THR A 83 10.53 -9.93 14.78
C THR A 83 11.50 -10.29 13.67
N ALA A 84 12.63 -10.95 13.98
CA ALA A 84 13.59 -11.38 12.98
C ALA A 84 12.97 -12.37 11.98
N LEU A 85 12.18 -13.34 12.47
CA LEU A 85 11.44 -14.27 11.62
C LEU A 85 10.41 -13.55 10.75
N TYR A 86 9.71 -12.57 11.29
CA TYR A 86 8.74 -11.78 10.53
C TYR A 86 9.42 -10.98 9.42
N ILE A 87 10.53 -10.29 9.73
CA ILE A 87 11.32 -9.52 8.75
C ILE A 87 11.86 -10.45 7.66
N ALA A 88 12.45 -11.58 8.04
CA ALA A 88 12.95 -12.57 7.09
C ALA A 88 11.81 -13.14 6.21
N GLY A 89 10.67 -13.50 6.83
CA GLY A 89 9.49 -13.97 6.12
C GLY A 89 8.94 -12.92 5.14
N THR A 90 8.88 -11.66 5.55
CA THR A 90 8.47 -10.54 4.69
C THR A 90 9.45 -10.41 3.51
N GLY A 91 10.75 -10.43 3.75
CA GLY A 91 11.78 -10.39 2.70
C GLY A 91 11.64 -11.55 1.70
N LEU A 92 11.42 -12.76 2.20
CA LEU A 92 11.17 -13.94 1.34
C LEU A 92 9.87 -13.78 0.53
N THR A 93 8.84 -13.20 1.12
CA THR A 93 7.57 -12.94 0.43
C THR A 93 7.77 -11.97 -0.73
N TYR A 94 8.54 -10.90 -0.55
CA TYR A 94 8.89 -9.98 -1.63
C TYR A 94 9.66 -10.68 -2.75
N VAL A 95 10.61 -11.53 -2.41
CA VAL A 95 11.47 -12.21 -3.41
C VAL A 95 10.73 -13.30 -4.19
N PHE A 96 9.76 -14.01 -3.56
CA PHE A 96 9.19 -15.21 -4.16
C PHE A 96 7.68 -15.15 -4.43
N LYS A 97 6.96 -14.19 -3.89
CA LYS A 97 5.49 -14.14 -3.99
C LYS A 97 4.94 -12.88 -4.64
N PHE A 98 5.62 -11.75 -4.46
CA PHE A 98 5.22 -10.52 -5.12
C PHE A 98 5.58 -10.57 -6.60
N TYR A 99 4.83 -9.82 -7.42
CA TYR A 99 5.20 -9.60 -8.82
C TYR A 99 6.43 -8.69 -8.90
N GLU A 100 7.17 -8.78 -10.01
CA GLU A 100 8.42 -8.07 -10.21
C GLU A 100 8.33 -6.58 -9.89
N ASP A 101 7.34 -5.88 -10.44
CA ASP A 101 7.16 -4.44 -10.24
C ASP A 101 6.90 -4.08 -8.77
N GLU A 102 6.01 -4.83 -8.12
CA GLU A 102 5.67 -4.61 -6.71
C GLU A 102 6.87 -4.92 -5.81
N ALA A 103 7.60 -5.98 -6.14
CA ALA A 103 8.76 -6.44 -5.40
C ALA A 103 9.93 -5.45 -5.51
N VAL A 104 10.26 -5.01 -6.72
CA VAL A 104 11.37 -4.08 -6.95
C VAL A 104 11.10 -2.71 -6.36
N ARG A 105 9.85 -2.22 -6.46
CA ARG A 105 9.40 -0.95 -5.86
C ARG A 105 9.18 -1.04 -4.36
N MET A 106 9.24 -2.23 -3.77
CA MET A 106 8.96 -2.45 -2.35
C MET A 106 7.56 -1.97 -1.94
N ALA A 107 6.54 -2.31 -2.74
CA ALA A 107 5.16 -1.88 -2.51
C ALA A 107 4.66 -2.30 -1.12
N SER A 108 4.11 -1.38 -0.35
CA SER A 108 3.61 -1.59 1.02
C SER A 108 4.68 -2.03 2.05
N TYR A 109 5.96 -1.92 1.74
CA TYR A 109 7.06 -2.27 2.64
C TYR A 109 6.93 -1.58 4.00
N GLU A 110 6.68 -0.27 3.98
CA GLU A 110 6.51 0.56 5.16
C GLU A 110 5.41 0.00 6.08
N ARG A 111 4.26 -0.35 5.51
CA ARG A 111 3.14 -0.91 6.24
C ARG A 111 3.49 -2.22 6.93
N TYR A 112 4.23 -3.11 6.28
CA TYR A 112 4.60 -4.40 6.88
C TYR A 112 5.62 -4.22 8.01
N LEU A 113 6.65 -3.41 7.80
CA LEU A 113 7.69 -3.23 8.80
C LEU A 113 7.23 -2.39 10.00
N SER A 114 6.38 -1.39 9.79
CA SER A 114 5.80 -0.59 10.87
C SER A 114 4.96 -1.45 11.83
N ILE A 115 4.22 -2.45 11.33
CA ILE A 115 3.48 -3.41 12.18
C ILE A 115 4.44 -4.14 13.13
N ALA A 116 5.59 -4.59 12.64
CA ALA A 116 6.57 -5.30 13.47
C ALA A 116 7.17 -4.40 14.56
N VAL A 117 7.51 -3.15 14.20
CA VAL A 117 8.02 -2.15 15.15
C VAL A 117 6.98 -1.81 16.21
N LEU A 118 5.73 -1.55 15.79
CA LEU A 118 4.64 -1.23 16.71
C LEU A 118 4.36 -2.40 17.66
N ALA A 119 4.33 -3.63 17.18
CA ALA A 119 4.12 -4.82 18.00
C ALA A 119 5.24 -4.99 19.03
N ALA A 120 6.50 -4.86 18.62
CA ALA A 120 7.65 -4.96 19.52
C ALA A 120 7.67 -3.82 20.55
N GLY A 121 7.37 -2.59 20.12
CA GLY A 121 7.25 -1.42 20.99
C GLY A 121 6.12 -1.56 22.01
N PHE A 122 4.96 -2.09 21.59
CA PHE A 122 3.84 -2.36 22.46
C PHE A 122 4.19 -3.38 23.57
N VAL A 123 4.90 -4.46 23.20
CA VAL A 123 5.36 -5.45 24.20
C VAL A 123 6.36 -4.83 25.18
N LEU A 124 7.29 -3.98 24.70
CA LEU A 124 8.20 -3.23 25.56
C LEU A 124 7.42 -2.35 26.54
N PHE A 125 6.42 -1.60 26.08
CA PHE A 125 5.56 -0.77 26.90
C PHE A 125 4.79 -1.61 27.95
N ALA A 126 4.19 -2.72 27.53
CA ALA A 126 3.49 -3.63 28.43
C ALA A 126 4.42 -4.19 29.52
N CYS A 127 5.65 -4.57 29.15
CA CYS A 127 6.67 -4.99 30.13
C CYS A 127 6.98 -3.86 31.13
N ALA A 128 7.15 -2.63 30.65
CA ALA A 128 7.40 -1.48 31.53
C ALA A 128 6.23 -1.22 32.48
N ALA A 129 5.00 -1.29 32.00
CA ALA A 129 3.79 -1.09 32.80
C ALA A 129 3.56 -2.22 33.83
N CYS A 130 3.93 -3.46 33.50
CA CYS A 130 3.80 -4.61 34.42
C CYS A 130 4.88 -4.72 35.46
N LEU A 131 5.97 -3.97 35.36
CA LEU A 131 7.01 -3.91 36.39
C LEU A 131 6.46 -3.22 37.61
N ARG A 132 5.96 -4.05 38.59
CA ARG A 132 5.45 -3.57 39.85
C ARG A 132 6.58 -2.87 40.63
N ARG A 133 6.44 -1.56 40.79
CA ARG A 133 7.28 -0.67 41.60
C ARG A 133 8.77 -0.95 41.40
N PRO A 134 9.42 -0.43 40.37
CA PRO A 134 10.84 -0.26 40.48
C PRO A 134 11.06 0.61 41.71
N ARG A 135 11.77 0.11 42.74
CA ARG A 135 12.32 0.95 43.79
C ARG A 135 13.38 1.84 43.16
N MET A 136 12.89 2.80 42.42
CA MET A 136 13.68 3.72 41.65
C MET A 136 14.19 4.83 42.57
N GLN A 137 15.18 4.49 43.37
CA GLN A 137 16.01 5.50 44.00
C GLN A 137 17.08 5.93 43.02
N GLY A 138 16.83 7.07 42.34
CA GLY A 138 17.87 7.72 41.57
C GLY A 138 17.34 8.38 40.29
N SER A 139 17.95 9.51 39.94
CA SER A 139 17.67 10.32 38.74
C SER A 139 17.84 9.55 37.41
N MET A 140 18.63 8.48 37.41
CA MET A 140 18.97 7.69 36.23
C MET A 140 17.78 6.90 35.68
N SER A 141 16.92 6.40 36.55
CA SER A 141 15.75 5.63 36.17
C SER A 141 14.64 6.49 35.52
N ARG A 142 14.44 7.70 36.05
CA ARG A 142 13.52 8.67 35.47
C ARG A 142 13.98 9.08 34.05
N ARG A 143 15.30 9.25 33.87
CA ARG A 143 15.90 9.55 32.57
C ARG A 143 15.74 8.39 31.59
N ALA A 144 15.91 7.14 32.06
CA ALA A 144 15.73 5.96 31.19
C ALA A 144 14.26 5.79 30.73
N SER A 145 13.29 6.02 31.61
CA SER A 145 11.87 6.00 31.23
C SER A 145 11.50 7.11 30.29
N VAL A 146 12.05 8.31 30.48
CA VAL A 146 11.85 9.44 29.56
C VAL A 146 12.49 9.15 28.20
N LEU A 147 13.69 8.58 28.17
CA LEU A 147 14.36 8.19 26.91
C LEU A 147 13.60 7.07 26.19
N ALA A 148 13.10 6.06 26.91
CA ALA A 148 12.30 5.00 26.31
C ALA A 148 10.98 5.55 25.74
N LEU A 149 10.32 6.47 26.46
CA LEU A 149 9.11 7.14 25.98
C LEU A 149 9.42 8.04 24.78
N ALA A 150 10.50 8.81 24.83
CA ALA A 150 10.94 9.65 23.71
C ALA A 150 11.29 8.82 22.48
N ALA A 151 11.97 7.68 22.67
CA ALA A 151 12.25 6.74 21.60
C ALA A 151 10.97 6.14 21.02
N LEU A 152 10.01 5.78 21.87
CA LEU A 152 8.71 5.26 21.43
C LEU A 152 7.92 6.31 20.63
N LEU A 153 7.93 7.56 21.07
CA LEU A 153 7.29 8.68 20.38
C LEU A 153 8.00 9.02 19.06
N ALA A 154 9.34 8.94 19.03
CA ALA A 154 10.11 9.15 17.80
C ALA A 154 9.92 8.04 16.77
N VAL A 155 9.60 6.83 17.20
CA VAL A 155 9.31 5.66 16.33
C VAL A 155 7.84 5.63 15.92
N SER A 156 6.95 6.21 16.74
CA SER A 156 5.53 6.25 16.41
C SER A 156 5.28 7.26 15.29
N PRO A 157 4.40 6.96 14.32
CA PRO A 157 3.92 7.95 13.34
C PRO A 157 2.99 8.94 14.07
N VAL A 158 3.59 9.77 14.94
CA VAL A 158 2.84 10.73 15.78
C VAL A 158 2.09 11.72 14.91
N GLU A 159 2.68 12.11 13.79
CA GLU A 159 2.06 13.00 12.83
C GLU A 159 0.83 12.35 12.19
N SER A 160 0.95 11.14 11.66
CA SER A 160 -0.19 10.40 11.09
C SER A 160 -1.27 10.10 12.13
N ALA A 161 -0.86 9.76 13.37
CA ALA A 161 -1.81 9.55 14.46
C ALA A 161 -2.50 10.87 14.88
N LEU A 162 -1.76 11.97 14.92
CA LEU A 162 -2.31 13.29 15.23
C LEU A 162 -3.27 13.76 14.12
N ASN A 163 -2.89 13.59 12.86
CA ASN A 163 -3.72 13.91 11.70
C ASN A 163 -5.00 13.07 11.68
N ALA A 164 -4.91 11.77 11.99
CA ALA A 164 -6.08 10.90 12.12
C ALA A 164 -7.03 11.37 13.25
N VAL A 165 -6.48 11.80 14.39
CA VAL A 165 -7.27 12.30 15.53
C VAL A 165 -7.85 13.69 15.24
N THR A 166 -7.10 14.56 14.58
CA THR A 166 -7.54 15.94 14.25
C THR A 166 -8.46 15.99 13.03
N ARG A 167 -8.70 14.87 12.35
CA ARG A 167 -9.53 14.76 11.14
C ARG A 167 -9.05 15.57 9.93
N LEU A 168 -7.84 16.08 9.94
CA LEU A 168 -7.29 16.81 8.79
C LEU A 168 -7.19 15.89 7.57
N ASP A 169 -6.69 14.67 7.75
CA ASP A 169 -6.63 13.67 6.68
C ASP A 169 -8.03 13.12 6.31
N ALA A 170 -8.98 13.12 7.26
CA ALA A 170 -10.35 12.69 6.97
C ALA A 170 -11.05 13.59 5.96
N GLN A 171 -10.83 14.91 6.00
CA GLN A 171 -11.38 15.84 5.01
C GLN A 171 -10.77 15.61 3.62
N ALA A 172 -9.45 15.46 3.54
CA ALA A 172 -8.77 15.16 2.27
C ALA A 172 -9.20 13.79 1.71
N ALA A 173 -9.34 12.79 2.59
CA ALA A 173 -9.86 11.47 2.21
C ALA A 173 -11.33 11.53 1.76
N MET A 174 -12.17 12.33 2.44
CA MET A 174 -13.56 12.55 2.03
C MET A 174 -13.66 13.25 0.68
N GLN A 175 -12.81 14.25 0.41
CA GLN A 175 -12.77 14.90 -0.90
C GLN A 175 -12.36 13.93 -2.02
N LYS A 176 -11.33 13.11 -1.79
CA LYS A 176 -10.96 12.06 -2.74
C LYS A 176 -12.07 11.03 -2.92
N GLN A 177 -12.78 10.66 -1.86
CA GLN A 177 -13.91 9.73 -1.94
C GLN A 177 -15.14 10.35 -2.62
N ALA A 178 -15.32 11.65 -2.55
CA ALA A 178 -16.47 12.33 -3.16
C ALA A 178 -16.57 12.06 -4.67
N VAL A 179 -15.45 11.99 -5.35
CA VAL A 179 -15.39 11.68 -6.80
C VAL A 179 -15.98 10.29 -7.08
N TYR A 180 -15.61 9.28 -6.27
CA TYR A 180 -16.12 7.92 -6.46
C TYR A 180 -17.59 7.78 -6.03
N LEU A 181 -18.02 8.52 -4.99
CA LEU A 181 -19.43 8.54 -4.56
C LEU A 181 -20.33 9.19 -5.61
N ASP A 182 -19.88 10.28 -6.19
CA ASP A 182 -20.58 10.98 -7.25
C ASP A 182 -20.68 10.10 -8.52
N ALA A 183 -19.56 9.48 -8.93
CA ALA A 183 -19.53 8.53 -10.03
C ALA A 183 -20.48 7.34 -9.80
N GLU A 184 -20.47 6.77 -8.59
CA GLU A 184 -21.38 5.68 -8.21
C GLU A 184 -22.85 6.12 -8.32
N ALA A 185 -23.20 7.27 -7.75
CA ALA A 185 -24.57 7.79 -7.77
C ALA A 185 -25.07 8.01 -9.20
N ARG A 186 -24.22 8.57 -10.06
CA ARG A 186 -24.55 8.82 -11.48
C ARG A 186 -24.72 7.53 -12.27
N VAL A 187 -23.79 6.58 -12.12
CA VAL A 187 -23.92 5.28 -12.78
C VAL A 187 -25.22 4.59 -12.36
N ARG A 188 -25.52 4.57 -11.05
CA ARG A 188 -26.77 3.96 -10.56
C ARG A 188 -28.02 4.65 -11.08
N ALA A 189 -27.99 5.98 -11.27
CA ALA A 189 -29.10 6.72 -11.85
C ALA A 189 -29.31 6.43 -13.34
N LEU A 190 -28.28 6.00 -14.07
CA LEU A 190 -28.34 5.63 -15.47
C LEU A 190 -28.69 4.15 -15.69
N CYS A 191 -28.55 3.33 -14.66
CA CYS A 191 -28.91 1.92 -14.71
C CYS A 191 -30.41 1.75 -14.42
N GLU A 192 -31.18 1.32 -15.40
CA GLU A 192 -32.63 1.15 -15.31
C GLU A 192 -33.02 -0.25 -14.84
N THR A 193 -32.29 -1.25 -15.33
CA THR A 193 -32.62 -2.68 -15.11
C THR A 193 -31.79 -3.32 -14.01
N GLY A 194 -30.66 -2.73 -13.64
CA GLY A 194 -29.67 -3.31 -12.73
C GLY A 194 -28.87 -4.47 -13.33
N GLN A 195 -29.02 -4.72 -14.63
CA GLN A 195 -28.28 -5.74 -15.39
C GLN A 195 -27.27 -5.15 -16.37
N GLU A 196 -27.15 -3.82 -16.38
CA GLU A 196 -26.23 -3.11 -17.24
C GLU A 196 -24.78 -3.54 -16.95
N ARG A 197 -24.03 -3.72 -18.03
CA ARG A 197 -22.61 -4.02 -18.00
C ARG A 197 -21.82 -2.72 -18.05
N ILE A 198 -20.89 -2.57 -17.11
CA ILE A 198 -20.11 -1.35 -16.95
C ILE A 198 -18.66 -1.66 -17.26
N TYR A 199 -18.08 -0.91 -18.20
CA TYR A 199 -16.64 -0.91 -18.42
C TYR A 199 -16.01 0.27 -17.69
N VAL A 200 -14.90 0.06 -17.01
CA VAL A 200 -14.18 1.12 -16.31
C VAL A 200 -12.84 1.35 -16.99
N LEU A 201 -12.64 2.56 -17.50
CA LEU A 201 -11.37 3.04 -18.03
C LEU A 201 -10.72 4.01 -17.03
N ALA A 202 -9.45 3.80 -16.76
CA ALA A 202 -8.66 4.65 -15.88
C ALA A 202 -7.23 4.81 -16.45
N PRO A 203 -7.08 5.60 -17.54
CA PRO A 203 -5.81 5.78 -18.22
C PRO A 203 -4.73 6.33 -17.29
N GLY A 204 -3.55 5.70 -17.29
CA GLY A 204 -2.42 6.07 -16.42
C GLY A 204 -2.55 5.65 -14.98
N SER A 205 -3.61 4.90 -14.62
CA SER A 205 -3.85 4.43 -13.25
C SER A 205 -3.23 3.05 -12.99
N GLY A 206 -2.74 2.86 -11.77
CA GLY A 206 -2.35 1.53 -11.25
C GLY A 206 -3.53 0.62 -10.88
N GLY A 207 -4.75 0.93 -11.34
CA GLY A 207 -5.96 0.12 -11.15
C GLY A 207 -6.74 0.40 -9.87
N PHE A 208 -6.36 1.42 -9.10
CA PHE A 208 -7.07 1.77 -7.87
C PHE A 208 -8.53 2.15 -8.15
N GLU A 209 -8.77 3.01 -9.14
CA GLU A 209 -10.09 3.48 -9.58
C GLU A 209 -10.99 2.32 -10.01
N TYR A 210 -10.43 1.41 -10.81
CA TYR A 210 -11.12 0.20 -11.24
C TYR A 210 -11.56 -0.65 -10.05
N GLN A 211 -10.66 -0.93 -9.10
CA GLN A 211 -10.96 -1.76 -7.93
C GLN A 211 -12.00 -1.10 -7.02
N VAL A 212 -11.88 0.21 -6.80
CA VAL A 212 -12.85 0.98 -6.01
C VAL A 212 -14.23 0.92 -6.64
N MET A 213 -14.35 1.15 -7.96
CA MET A 213 -15.64 1.13 -8.64
C MET A 213 -16.23 -0.27 -8.74
N ARG A 214 -15.40 -1.29 -9.00
CA ARG A 214 -15.83 -2.70 -8.96
C ARG A 214 -16.45 -3.09 -7.60
N TYR A 215 -15.92 -2.56 -6.50
CA TYR A 215 -16.48 -2.79 -5.18
C TYR A 215 -17.76 -1.99 -4.95
N ARG A 216 -17.76 -0.69 -5.27
CA ARG A 216 -18.86 0.23 -5.01
C ARG A 216 -20.10 -0.04 -5.84
N LEU A 217 -19.93 -0.41 -7.10
CA LEU A 217 -21.02 -0.65 -8.02
C LEU A 217 -21.76 -1.98 -7.80
N ARG A 218 -21.33 -2.81 -6.87
CA ARG A 218 -22.07 -4.04 -6.55
C ARG A 218 -23.53 -3.75 -6.21
N PRO A 219 -24.51 -4.53 -6.65
CA PRO A 219 -24.39 -5.78 -7.42
C PRO A 219 -24.31 -5.61 -8.94
N LEU A 220 -24.16 -4.41 -9.50
CA LEU A 220 -24.03 -4.17 -10.94
C LEU A 220 -22.79 -4.91 -11.49
N MET A 221 -22.85 -5.29 -12.77
CA MET A 221 -21.79 -6.04 -13.42
C MET A 221 -20.71 -5.08 -13.95
N VAL A 222 -19.59 -4.97 -13.24
CA VAL A 222 -18.38 -4.34 -13.78
C VAL A 222 -17.56 -5.41 -14.50
N LEU A 223 -17.26 -5.16 -15.79
CA LEU A 223 -16.52 -6.10 -16.63
C LEU A 223 -15.08 -6.24 -16.11
N ASP A 224 -14.59 -7.47 -16.13
CA ASP A 224 -13.18 -7.77 -15.81
C ASP A 224 -12.34 -7.63 -17.09
N ALA A 225 -12.04 -6.38 -17.45
CA ALA A 225 -11.43 -6.00 -18.70
C ALA A 225 -10.26 -5.02 -18.44
N PRO A 226 -9.35 -4.85 -19.41
CA PRO A 226 -8.24 -3.90 -19.27
C PRO A 226 -8.74 -2.48 -19.04
N TRP A 227 -8.38 -1.89 -17.90
CA TRP A 227 -8.80 -0.53 -17.51
C TRP A 227 -7.82 0.57 -17.93
N ASN A 228 -6.59 0.20 -18.27
CA ASN A 228 -5.54 1.13 -18.69
C ASN A 228 -4.94 0.69 -20.03
N PRO A 229 -5.61 1.00 -21.15
CA PRO A 229 -5.10 0.69 -22.48
C PRO A 229 -3.94 1.62 -22.84
N VAL A 230 -2.93 1.06 -23.49
CA VAL A 230 -1.77 1.77 -24.03
C VAL A 230 -1.52 1.30 -25.46
N ASP A 231 -0.93 2.18 -26.28
CA ASP A 231 -0.57 1.88 -27.67
C ASP A 231 0.88 1.39 -27.79
N ASP A 232 1.71 1.63 -26.77
CA ASP A 232 3.11 1.23 -26.78
C ASP A 232 3.29 -0.15 -26.12
N PRO A 233 3.70 -1.18 -26.87
CA PRO A 233 3.99 -2.50 -26.31
C PRO A 233 5.09 -2.49 -25.25
N ALA A 234 6.00 -1.50 -25.28
CA ALA A 234 7.05 -1.37 -24.27
C ALA A 234 6.52 -0.83 -22.92
N ALA A 235 5.34 -0.21 -22.92
CA ALA A 235 4.67 0.31 -21.73
C ALA A 235 3.75 -0.72 -21.06
N VAL A 236 3.65 -1.94 -21.60
CA VAL A 236 2.79 -2.98 -21.04
C VAL A 236 3.37 -3.48 -19.71
N ASP A 237 2.57 -3.36 -18.69
CA ASP A 237 2.82 -3.94 -17.39
C ASP A 237 1.59 -4.74 -16.93
N ARG A 238 1.54 -5.16 -15.68
CA ARG A 238 0.40 -5.89 -15.11
C ARG A 238 -0.91 -5.11 -15.14
N PHE A 239 -0.85 -3.79 -15.19
CA PHE A 239 -1.99 -2.88 -15.06
C PHE A 239 -2.37 -2.23 -16.39
N THR A 240 -1.57 -2.47 -17.43
CA THR A 240 -1.75 -1.92 -18.77
C THR A 240 -1.93 -3.04 -19.78
N ALA A 241 -2.69 -2.79 -20.81
CA ALA A 241 -2.82 -3.68 -21.95
C ALA A 241 -2.53 -2.91 -23.24
N CYS A 242 -1.69 -3.47 -24.10
CA CYS A 242 -1.51 -2.94 -25.44
C CYS A 242 -2.72 -3.32 -26.27
N LEU A 243 -3.56 -2.34 -26.60
CA LEU A 243 -4.76 -2.51 -27.38
C LEU A 243 -4.78 -1.46 -28.49
N SER A 244 -5.06 -1.88 -29.71
CA SER A 244 -5.42 -0.95 -30.78
C SER A 244 -6.78 -0.28 -30.48
N PRO A 245 -7.09 0.87 -31.07
CA PRO A 245 -8.42 1.48 -30.91
C PRO A 245 -9.57 0.54 -31.31
N GLU A 246 -9.37 -0.31 -32.33
CA GLU A 246 -10.34 -1.30 -32.76
C GLU A 246 -10.57 -2.38 -31.72
N GLU A 247 -9.50 -2.94 -31.13
CA GLU A 247 -9.57 -3.96 -30.08
C GLU A 247 -10.22 -3.39 -28.81
N LEU A 248 -9.88 -2.15 -28.43
CA LEU A 248 -10.52 -1.50 -27.31
C LEU A 248 -12.03 -1.32 -27.58
N MET A 249 -12.40 -0.85 -28.77
CA MET A 249 -13.81 -0.69 -29.13
C MET A 249 -14.58 -2.01 -29.10
N GLU A 250 -13.98 -3.12 -29.55
CA GLU A 250 -14.62 -4.44 -29.45
C GLU A 250 -14.91 -4.82 -27.99
N GLY A 251 -13.97 -4.59 -27.08
CA GLY A 251 -14.20 -4.79 -25.65
C GLY A 251 -15.29 -3.86 -25.08
N LEU A 252 -15.33 -2.61 -25.53
CA LEU A 252 -16.32 -1.63 -25.09
C LEU A 252 -17.73 -1.96 -25.57
N LEU A 253 -17.88 -2.58 -26.75
CA LEU A 253 -19.17 -3.02 -27.30
C LEU A 253 -19.85 -4.10 -26.44
N GLU A 254 -19.13 -4.78 -25.57
CA GLU A 254 -19.69 -5.71 -24.60
C GLU A 254 -20.39 -5.02 -23.42
N SER A 255 -20.16 -3.71 -23.25
CA SER A 255 -20.74 -2.92 -22.16
C SER A 255 -21.91 -2.06 -22.61
N ASP A 256 -22.69 -1.58 -21.67
CA ASP A 256 -23.79 -0.64 -21.87
C ASP A 256 -23.35 0.78 -21.47
N LEU A 257 -22.53 0.87 -20.44
CA LEU A 257 -21.95 2.09 -19.92
C LEU A 257 -20.42 1.98 -19.81
N VAL A 258 -19.74 3.07 -20.13
CA VAL A 258 -18.29 3.21 -19.95
C VAL A 258 -18.03 4.36 -18.97
N LEU A 259 -17.35 4.06 -17.90
CA LEU A 259 -16.94 5.02 -16.88
C LEU A 259 -15.45 5.34 -17.09
N VAL A 260 -15.13 6.58 -17.38
CA VAL A 260 -13.74 7.02 -17.65
C VAL A 260 -13.26 7.92 -16.51
N PHE A 261 -12.19 7.50 -15.85
CA PHE A 261 -11.51 8.26 -14.81
C PHE A 261 -10.36 9.05 -15.40
N GLY A 262 -10.61 10.30 -15.73
CA GLY A 262 -9.63 11.18 -16.31
C GLY A 262 -9.22 10.76 -17.72
N SER A 263 -8.33 11.54 -18.30
CA SER A 263 -7.73 11.27 -19.62
C SER A 263 -6.30 11.76 -19.57
N THR A 264 -5.39 11.00 -20.17
CA THR A 264 -4.03 11.47 -20.44
C THR A 264 -3.96 11.98 -21.88
N GLU A 265 -2.99 12.83 -22.18
CA GLU A 265 -2.78 13.33 -23.54
C GLU A 265 -2.55 12.17 -24.53
N ALA A 266 -1.73 11.19 -24.13
CA ALA A 266 -1.47 10.00 -24.93
C ALA A 266 -2.76 9.20 -25.20
N PHE A 267 -3.59 8.97 -24.16
CA PHE A 267 -4.87 8.29 -24.31
C PHE A 267 -5.80 9.04 -25.28
N SER A 268 -5.89 10.35 -25.14
CA SER A 268 -6.73 11.18 -26.00
C SER A 268 -6.27 11.19 -27.47
N GLN A 269 -4.96 11.18 -27.71
CA GLN A 269 -4.40 11.10 -29.06
C GLN A 269 -4.68 9.75 -29.72
N THR A 270 -4.54 8.66 -28.99
CA THR A 270 -4.70 7.31 -29.53
C THR A 270 -6.16 6.90 -29.66
N TYR A 271 -6.94 7.10 -28.59
CA TYR A 271 -8.31 6.56 -28.50
C TYR A 271 -9.41 7.61 -28.63
N GLY A 272 -9.04 8.88 -28.82
CA GLY A 272 -10.00 9.98 -28.84
C GLY A 272 -11.08 9.87 -29.90
N ALA A 273 -10.78 9.23 -31.03
CA ALA A 273 -11.75 9.01 -32.11
C ALA A 273 -12.92 8.08 -31.73
N LEU A 274 -12.77 7.30 -30.64
CA LEU A 274 -13.83 6.43 -30.10
C LEU A 274 -14.91 7.20 -29.37
N PHE A 275 -14.67 8.46 -29.00
CA PHE A 275 -15.55 9.29 -28.17
C PHE A 275 -16.17 10.39 -28.99
N ALA A 276 -17.51 10.55 -28.94
CA ALA A 276 -18.19 11.67 -29.52
C ALA A 276 -17.76 13.01 -28.91
N GLN A 277 -17.39 12.97 -27.62
CA GLN A 277 -16.80 14.06 -26.89
C GLN A 277 -15.65 13.50 -26.04
N LEU A 278 -14.46 14.07 -26.21
CA LEU A 278 -13.27 13.62 -25.48
C LEU A 278 -13.43 13.69 -23.97
N PRO A 279 -12.95 12.68 -23.24
CA PRO A 279 -12.84 12.76 -21.79
C PRO A 279 -11.95 13.92 -21.38
N ARG A 280 -12.37 14.68 -20.36
CA ARG A 280 -11.60 15.79 -19.82
C ARG A 280 -10.56 15.30 -18.84
N GLU A 281 -9.41 15.94 -18.81
CA GLU A 281 -8.37 15.63 -17.86
C GLU A 281 -8.87 15.87 -16.42
N GLY A 282 -8.64 14.88 -15.54
CA GLY A 282 -9.00 14.96 -14.12
C GLY A 282 -10.49 14.85 -13.78
N GLU A 283 -11.38 14.77 -14.79
CA GLU A 283 -12.82 14.59 -14.57
C GLU A 283 -13.25 13.14 -14.78
N VAL A 284 -14.29 12.73 -14.05
CA VAL A 284 -14.95 11.45 -14.29
C VAL A 284 -16.11 11.68 -15.24
N GLN A 285 -16.14 10.91 -16.33
CA GLN A 285 -17.19 11.00 -17.33
C GLN A 285 -17.81 9.64 -17.59
N ILE A 286 -19.10 9.64 -17.94
CA ILE A 286 -19.87 8.44 -18.22
C ILE A 286 -20.37 8.53 -19.67
N TYR A 287 -20.18 7.43 -20.37
CA TYR A 287 -20.58 7.29 -21.76
C TYR A 287 -21.54 6.12 -21.92
N ARG A 288 -22.48 6.25 -22.82
CA ARG A 288 -23.29 5.13 -23.34
C ARG A 288 -22.67 4.64 -24.64
N VAL A 289 -22.64 3.33 -24.80
CA VAL A 289 -22.08 2.70 -25.99
C VAL A 289 -23.12 2.73 -27.10
N ASP A 290 -22.83 3.48 -28.16
CA ASP A 290 -23.59 3.44 -29.41
C ASP A 290 -23.02 2.32 -30.29
N ARG A 291 -23.71 1.19 -30.28
CA ARG A 291 -23.28 0.00 -31.01
C ARG A 291 -23.42 0.15 -32.54
N GLU A 292 -24.36 0.98 -32.99
CA GLU A 292 -24.60 1.18 -34.44
C GLU A 292 -23.49 2.03 -35.05
N ASN A 293 -23.14 3.11 -34.40
CA ASN A 293 -22.10 4.04 -34.88
C ASN A 293 -20.70 3.68 -34.38
N ARG A 294 -20.56 2.68 -33.51
CA ARG A 294 -19.31 2.28 -32.82
C ARG A 294 -18.66 3.49 -32.15
N LEU A 295 -19.43 4.22 -31.37
CA LEU A 295 -19.00 5.46 -30.75
C LEU A 295 -19.46 5.53 -29.28
N LEU A 296 -18.71 6.24 -28.45
CA LEU A 296 -19.07 6.51 -27.08
C LEU A 296 -19.75 7.88 -26.98
N ALA A 297 -21.05 7.88 -26.70
CA ALA A 297 -21.84 9.10 -26.51
C ALA A 297 -21.81 9.52 -25.04
N ALA A 298 -21.33 10.74 -24.75
CA ALA A 298 -21.33 11.26 -23.39
C ALA A 298 -22.77 11.42 -22.89
N VAL A 299 -23.05 10.85 -21.72
CA VAL A 299 -24.36 10.96 -21.05
C VAL A 299 -24.28 11.76 -19.77
N TRP A 300 -23.04 12.03 -19.35
CA TRP A 300 -22.75 12.89 -18.18
C TRP A 300 -21.33 13.47 -18.24
#